data_23f6cadbbca73cee00ac92ebbc589cc2
#
_entry.id   23f6cadbbca73cee00ac92ebbc589cc2
#
_cell.length_a   1.000
_cell.length_b   1.000
_cell.length_c   1.000
_cell.angle_alpha   90.00
_cell.angle_beta   90.00
_cell.angle_gamma   90.00
#
_symmetry.space_group_name_H-M   'P 1'
#
loop_
_entity.id
_entity.type
_entity.pdbx_description
1 polymer ?
#
loop_
_entity_poly.entity_id
_entity_poly.type
_entity_poly.pdbx_seq_one_letter_code
_entity_poly.pdbx_strand_id
1 'polypeptide(L)'
;MSKINGAQSLVNALEAAGVEVMFGIPGGAILPAYDPIFDSKIRHILVRHEQGAGHAATGYAQATGRVGVCIATSGPGATNLVTPLADAQMDSVPIVAITGQVPSAAIGTDAFQEADIRGVTMPVTKHNYLITDPADIPRAIAEAFHIASTGRPGAVLVDIAKDALQKETTFNYPKSVSLSGYNPVLEPKSEAISDAAALISQSKKPVLYVGGGVIKADAAKELMQLAEITGAPVVTTLMARGAFPDSHKQHLGMPGMHGTVAAVTALQKADLLITLGARFDDRVTGKLSTFAPNAKIIHADIDPAEIGKNRHADVAVVGDLKNVLRALVPATKVALAKSAPDLTPWLNEVYGWRSKFPLGYDKPSDGSVSPQYVIERIGKISGADTIFAAGVGQHQMWASQFIGYEKPRTWLNSGGLGTMGYAVPAAMGAKVGAPDTTVWAIDGDGCFQMTNQELVTCALNNIPIKVAVINNESLGMVRQWQTLFYNQRYSNTDLHSKRIPDFKLLAESMGCVGLRCESPGDVDKTIEAAMAINDRPVVVDFNVHRDAMVWPMVAAGTSNDDITVARSMAPVWDSQEL
;
A
#
# COMPACT_ATOMS: atom_id res chain seq x y z
N MET A 1 -43.44 -7.61 0.41
CA MET A 1 -42.08 -8.14 0.33
C MET A 1 -42.04 -9.45 1.11
N SER A 2 -41.36 -10.49 0.60
CA SER A 2 -41.21 -11.76 1.32
C SER A 2 -40.32 -11.56 2.54
N LYS A 3 -40.65 -12.20 3.66
CA LYS A 3 -39.79 -12.24 4.84
C LYS A 3 -38.60 -13.15 4.54
N ILE A 4 -37.40 -12.69 4.93
CA ILE A 4 -36.14 -13.43 4.86
C ILE A 4 -35.45 -13.34 6.22
N ASN A 5 -34.43 -14.18 6.48
CA ASN A 5 -33.63 -14.04 7.69
C ASN A 5 -32.54 -12.99 7.52
N GLY A 6 -31.94 -12.57 8.63
CA GLY A 6 -30.86 -11.58 8.58
C GLY A 6 -29.64 -12.02 7.79
N ALA A 7 -29.32 -13.30 7.74
CA ALA A 7 -28.24 -13.86 6.94
C ALA A 7 -28.47 -13.67 5.43
N GLN A 8 -29.67 -13.98 4.96
CA GLN A 8 -30.07 -13.72 3.57
C GLN A 8 -30.10 -12.21 3.28
N SER A 9 -30.51 -11.39 4.27
CA SER A 9 -30.49 -9.92 4.17
C SER A 9 -29.07 -9.38 4.02
N LEU A 10 -28.09 -9.97 4.73
CA LEU A 10 -26.67 -9.62 4.61
C LEU A 10 -26.15 -9.92 3.20
N VAL A 11 -26.38 -11.12 2.69
CA VAL A 11 -25.92 -11.53 1.35
C VAL A 11 -26.55 -10.64 0.27
N ASN A 12 -27.86 -10.40 0.34
CA ASN A 12 -28.55 -9.51 -0.59
C ASN A 12 -27.99 -8.07 -0.53
N ALA A 13 -27.62 -7.59 0.66
CA ALA A 13 -27.03 -6.26 0.83
C ALA A 13 -25.61 -6.18 0.22
N LEU A 14 -24.79 -7.22 0.36
CA LEU A 14 -23.48 -7.32 -0.26
C LEU A 14 -23.58 -7.37 -1.79
N GLU A 15 -24.52 -8.15 -2.33
CA GLU A 15 -24.79 -8.19 -3.78
C GLU A 15 -25.26 -6.81 -4.29
N ALA A 16 -26.15 -6.14 -3.55
CA ALA A 16 -26.62 -4.79 -3.88
C ALA A 16 -25.50 -3.74 -3.81
N ALA A 17 -24.50 -3.93 -2.93
CA ALA A 17 -23.28 -3.12 -2.87
C ALA A 17 -22.27 -3.43 -4.00
N GLY A 18 -22.53 -4.43 -4.83
CA GLY A 18 -21.67 -4.82 -5.95
C GLY A 18 -20.48 -5.68 -5.56
N VAL A 19 -20.57 -6.42 -4.47
CA VAL A 19 -19.52 -7.37 -4.03
C VAL A 19 -19.50 -8.58 -4.98
N GLU A 20 -18.36 -8.83 -5.59
CA GLU A 20 -18.14 -10.00 -6.46
C GLU A 20 -17.29 -11.07 -5.77
N VAL A 21 -16.42 -10.65 -4.86
CA VAL A 21 -15.48 -11.52 -4.15
C VAL A 21 -15.38 -11.11 -2.69
N MET A 22 -15.26 -12.10 -1.81
CA MET A 22 -14.87 -11.90 -0.41
C MET A 22 -13.94 -13.01 0.07
N PHE A 23 -13.14 -12.69 1.08
CA PHE A 23 -12.15 -13.57 1.67
C PHE A 23 -12.51 -13.85 3.13
N GLY A 24 -12.41 -15.10 3.60
CA GLY A 24 -12.77 -15.35 5.00
C GLY A 24 -12.70 -16.80 5.43
N ILE A 25 -13.07 -17.01 6.70
CA ILE A 25 -13.16 -18.32 7.34
C ILE A 25 -14.50 -18.41 8.08
N PRO A 26 -15.29 -19.51 7.88
CA PRO A 26 -16.49 -19.75 8.65
C PRO A 26 -16.19 -20.05 10.13
N GLY A 27 -17.17 -19.78 11.00
CA GLY A 27 -17.10 -20.13 12.41
C GLY A 27 -18.47 -19.98 13.08
N GLY A 28 -18.59 -20.39 14.33
CA GLY A 28 -19.87 -20.58 15.02
C GLY A 28 -20.82 -19.39 15.02
N ALA A 29 -20.30 -18.17 15.21
CA ALA A 29 -21.13 -16.97 15.28
C ALA A 29 -21.59 -16.47 13.90
N ILE A 30 -20.72 -16.57 12.87
CA ILE A 30 -21.01 -16.10 11.50
C ILE A 30 -21.64 -17.21 10.63
N LEU A 31 -21.69 -18.46 11.11
CA LEU A 31 -22.17 -19.60 10.33
C LEU A 31 -23.53 -19.40 9.65
N PRO A 32 -24.53 -18.74 10.26
CA PRO A 32 -25.79 -18.48 9.58
C PRO A 32 -25.65 -17.73 8.24
N ALA A 33 -24.63 -16.85 8.11
CA ALA A 33 -24.36 -16.13 6.85
C ALA A 33 -23.83 -17.05 5.74
N TYR A 34 -23.13 -18.13 6.10
CA TYR A 34 -22.56 -19.07 5.13
C TYR A 34 -23.60 -19.95 4.41
N ASP A 35 -24.79 -20.12 4.99
CA ASP A 35 -25.88 -20.82 4.33
C ASP A 35 -26.33 -20.09 3.04
N PRO A 36 -26.77 -18.83 3.06
CA PRO A 36 -27.13 -18.13 1.82
C PRO A 36 -25.93 -17.74 0.93
N ILE A 37 -24.70 -17.68 1.44
CA ILE A 37 -23.50 -17.50 0.61
C ILE A 37 -23.34 -18.65 -0.38
N PHE A 38 -23.74 -19.87 -0.02
CA PHE A 38 -23.66 -21.05 -0.88
C PHE A 38 -24.41 -20.86 -2.20
N ASP A 39 -25.57 -20.19 -2.18
CA ASP A 39 -26.40 -19.93 -3.34
C ASP A 39 -26.13 -18.56 -4.00
N SER A 40 -25.22 -17.75 -3.42
CA SER A 40 -24.88 -16.41 -3.89
C SER A 40 -23.96 -16.44 -5.11
N LYS A 41 -23.99 -15.34 -5.88
CA LYS A 41 -23.02 -15.10 -6.96
C LYS A 41 -21.66 -14.60 -6.44
N ILE A 42 -21.55 -14.22 -5.17
CA ILE A 42 -20.32 -13.75 -4.56
C ILE A 42 -19.32 -14.91 -4.45
N ARG A 43 -18.17 -14.78 -5.09
CA ARG A 43 -17.08 -15.74 -4.95
C ARG A 43 -16.46 -15.63 -3.56
N HIS A 44 -16.72 -16.61 -2.70
CA HIS A 44 -16.05 -16.71 -1.40
C HIS A 44 -14.74 -17.50 -1.55
N ILE A 45 -13.62 -16.91 -1.06
CA ILE A 45 -12.30 -17.55 -1.03
C ILE A 45 -11.99 -17.92 0.42
N LEU A 46 -11.94 -19.22 0.69
CA LEU A 46 -11.61 -19.78 2.00
C LEU A 46 -10.10 -19.66 2.24
N VAL A 47 -9.70 -18.71 3.07
CA VAL A 47 -8.31 -18.48 3.48
C VAL A 47 -7.88 -19.44 4.58
N ARG A 48 -6.60 -19.39 4.98
CA ARG A 48 -6.05 -20.22 6.06
C ARG A 48 -5.84 -19.47 7.37
N HIS A 49 -5.94 -18.14 7.31
CA HIS A 49 -5.90 -17.26 8.47
C HIS A 49 -6.68 -15.97 8.18
N GLU A 50 -7.39 -15.41 9.14
CA GLU A 50 -8.20 -14.19 8.94
C GLU A 50 -7.33 -12.96 8.60
N GLN A 51 -6.10 -12.90 9.11
CA GLN A 51 -5.13 -11.88 8.68
C GLN A 51 -4.90 -11.96 7.16
N GLY A 52 -4.78 -13.18 6.62
CA GLY A 52 -4.70 -13.41 5.17
C GLY A 52 -5.93 -12.89 4.43
N ALA A 53 -7.15 -13.07 4.99
CA ALA A 53 -8.37 -12.53 4.42
C ALA A 53 -8.35 -10.99 4.32
N GLY A 54 -7.96 -10.33 5.41
CA GLY A 54 -7.89 -8.87 5.45
C GLY A 54 -6.86 -8.30 4.48
N HIS A 55 -5.65 -8.87 4.42
CA HIS A 55 -4.62 -8.43 3.46
C HIS A 55 -4.99 -8.77 2.00
N ALA A 56 -5.70 -9.88 1.75
CA ALA A 56 -6.23 -10.18 0.42
C ALA A 56 -7.29 -9.15 0.00
N ALA A 57 -8.19 -8.77 0.91
CA ALA A 57 -9.15 -7.70 0.67
C ALA A 57 -8.44 -6.36 0.38
N THR A 58 -7.35 -6.05 1.10
CA THR A 58 -6.52 -4.86 0.86
C THR A 58 -5.84 -4.92 -0.52
N GLY A 59 -5.23 -6.06 -0.88
CA GLY A 59 -4.60 -6.26 -2.20
C GLY A 59 -5.59 -6.14 -3.34
N TYR A 60 -6.79 -6.72 -3.19
CA TYR A 60 -7.90 -6.56 -4.15
C TYR A 60 -8.28 -5.09 -4.32
N ALA A 61 -8.45 -4.36 -3.21
CA ALA A 61 -8.85 -2.96 -3.25
C ALA A 61 -7.78 -2.07 -3.87
N GLN A 62 -6.50 -2.28 -3.57
CA GLN A 62 -5.40 -1.49 -4.15
C GLN A 62 -5.27 -1.73 -5.66
N ALA A 63 -5.39 -2.99 -6.11
CA ALA A 63 -5.27 -3.34 -7.53
C ALA A 63 -6.45 -2.85 -8.36
N THR A 64 -7.69 -2.94 -7.83
CA THR A 64 -8.91 -2.67 -8.59
C THR A 64 -9.48 -1.26 -8.37
N GLY A 65 -9.16 -0.62 -7.25
CA GLY A 65 -9.84 0.61 -6.81
C GLY A 65 -11.22 0.38 -6.19
N ARG A 66 -11.67 -0.86 -6.05
CA ARG A 66 -12.97 -1.24 -5.48
C ARG A 66 -12.83 -1.55 -3.98
N VAL A 67 -13.93 -1.54 -3.25
CA VAL A 67 -13.92 -1.92 -1.82
C VAL A 67 -13.60 -3.40 -1.68
N GLY A 68 -12.57 -3.73 -0.90
CA GLY A 68 -12.27 -5.12 -0.55
C GLY A 68 -13.14 -5.61 0.61
N VAL A 69 -13.52 -6.88 0.60
CA VAL A 69 -14.40 -7.46 1.63
C VAL A 69 -13.77 -8.68 2.26
N CYS A 70 -13.75 -8.71 3.60
CA CYS A 70 -13.38 -9.91 4.36
C CYS A 70 -14.44 -10.24 5.41
N ILE A 71 -14.53 -11.53 5.76
CA ILE A 71 -15.53 -12.05 6.69
C ILE A 71 -14.88 -13.03 7.68
N ALA A 72 -15.23 -12.89 8.97
CA ALA A 72 -14.70 -13.73 10.03
C ALA A 72 -15.75 -14.01 11.11
N THR A 73 -15.49 -15.01 11.94
CA THR A 73 -16.32 -15.29 13.11
C THR A 73 -15.96 -14.36 14.28
N SER A 74 -16.64 -14.53 15.42
CA SER A 74 -16.38 -13.81 16.67
C SER A 74 -15.05 -14.21 17.32
N GLY A 75 -14.71 -13.53 18.39
CA GLY A 75 -13.53 -13.84 19.22
C GLY A 75 -12.23 -13.82 18.41
N PRO A 76 -11.48 -14.95 18.37
CA PRO A 76 -10.18 -14.99 17.69
C PRO A 76 -10.28 -14.72 16.20
N GLY A 77 -11.38 -15.07 15.53
CA GLY A 77 -11.58 -14.76 14.12
C GLY A 77 -11.64 -13.25 13.88
N ALA A 78 -12.40 -12.54 14.68
CA ALA A 78 -12.50 -11.08 14.61
C ALA A 78 -11.19 -10.39 15.02
N THR A 79 -10.55 -10.82 16.11
CA THR A 79 -9.29 -10.20 16.58
C THR A 79 -8.12 -10.40 15.62
N ASN A 80 -8.10 -11.48 14.83
CA ASN A 80 -7.10 -11.69 13.77
C ASN A 80 -7.22 -10.69 12.62
N LEU A 81 -8.32 -9.94 12.50
CA LEU A 81 -8.48 -8.87 11.50
C LEU A 81 -7.92 -7.51 11.95
N VAL A 82 -7.48 -7.36 13.20
CA VAL A 82 -7.04 -6.05 13.73
C VAL A 82 -5.85 -5.49 12.95
N THR A 83 -4.83 -6.29 12.71
CA THR A 83 -3.65 -5.86 11.94
C THR A 83 -4.02 -5.43 10.51
N PRO A 84 -4.74 -6.22 9.70
CA PRO A 84 -5.12 -5.77 8.35
C PRO A 84 -6.08 -4.55 8.34
N LEU A 85 -6.94 -4.39 9.35
CA LEU A 85 -7.76 -3.20 9.49
C LEU A 85 -6.91 -1.96 9.76
N ALA A 86 -5.95 -2.06 10.69
CA ALA A 86 -5.01 -0.99 10.99
C ALA A 86 -4.15 -0.63 9.78
N ASP A 87 -3.70 -1.61 9.02
CA ASP A 87 -2.93 -1.46 7.79
C ASP A 87 -3.74 -0.72 6.71
N ALA A 88 -4.95 -1.17 6.43
CA ALA A 88 -5.85 -0.55 5.47
C ALA A 88 -6.21 0.90 5.87
N GLN A 89 -6.43 1.15 7.17
CA GLN A 89 -6.72 2.49 7.69
C GLN A 89 -5.52 3.43 7.54
N MET A 90 -4.32 2.97 7.88
CA MET A 90 -3.09 3.75 7.80
C MET A 90 -2.76 4.13 6.34
N ASP A 91 -2.98 3.20 5.40
CA ASP A 91 -2.69 3.39 3.99
C ASP A 91 -3.89 3.90 3.18
N SER A 92 -5.00 4.22 3.87
CA SER A 92 -6.21 4.75 3.24
C SER A 92 -6.74 3.83 2.13
N VAL A 93 -6.87 2.52 2.44
CA VAL A 93 -7.40 1.50 1.52
C VAL A 93 -8.83 1.15 1.92
N PRO A 94 -9.81 1.22 1.00
CA PRO A 94 -11.20 0.93 1.34
C PRO A 94 -11.42 -0.57 1.52
N ILE A 95 -11.68 -1.00 2.75
CA ILE A 95 -12.12 -2.37 3.05
C ILE A 95 -13.33 -2.37 3.99
N VAL A 96 -14.21 -3.35 3.81
CA VAL A 96 -15.30 -3.66 4.73
C VAL A 96 -15.05 -5.04 5.32
N ALA A 97 -14.87 -5.10 6.63
CA ALA A 97 -14.75 -6.33 7.38
C ALA A 97 -16.08 -6.66 8.05
N ILE A 98 -16.54 -7.89 7.87
CA ILE A 98 -17.78 -8.40 8.46
C ILE A 98 -17.37 -9.42 9.51
N THR A 99 -17.81 -9.24 10.76
CA THR A 99 -17.57 -10.19 11.85
C THR A 99 -18.88 -10.69 12.42
N GLY A 100 -18.87 -11.95 12.84
CA GLY A 100 -19.95 -12.47 13.66
C GLY A 100 -19.71 -12.11 15.12
N GLN A 101 -20.79 -11.91 15.89
CA GLN A 101 -20.78 -11.72 17.32
C GLN A 101 -21.62 -12.79 18.01
N VAL A 102 -21.36 -13.05 19.30
CA VAL A 102 -22.22 -13.89 20.12
C VAL A 102 -23.68 -13.39 20.10
N PRO A 103 -24.69 -14.22 20.43
CA PRO A 103 -26.06 -13.74 20.48
C PRO A 103 -26.23 -12.51 21.35
N SER A 104 -27.10 -11.58 20.96
CA SER A 104 -27.29 -10.26 21.59
C SER A 104 -27.43 -10.34 23.12
N ALA A 105 -28.15 -11.36 23.63
CA ALA A 105 -28.34 -11.56 25.07
C ALA A 105 -27.08 -12.04 25.80
N ALA A 106 -26.05 -12.50 25.09
CA ALA A 106 -24.80 -12.99 25.66
C ALA A 106 -23.67 -11.95 25.62
N ILE A 107 -23.88 -10.82 24.93
CA ILE A 107 -22.88 -9.75 24.85
C ILE A 107 -22.65 -9.15 26.24
N GLY A 108 -21.37 -9.08 26.69
CA GLY A 108 -20.97 -8.58 28.00
C GLY A 108 -21.03 -9.61 29.11
N THR A 109 -21.17 -10.91 28.77
CA THR A 109 -21.22 -12.00 29.77
C THR A 109 -19.98 -12.89 29.78
N ASP A 110 -18.93 -12.54 29.02
CA ASP A 110 -17.75 -13.37 28.78
C ASP A 110 -18.10 -14.73 28.14
N ALA A 111 -19.08 -14.72 27.24
CA ALA A 111 -19.50 -15.90 26.51
C ALA A 111 -18.36 -16.48 25.65
N PHE A 112 -18.42 -17.79 25.36
CA PHE A 112 -17.42 -18.46 24.52
C PHE A 112 -17.23 -17.75 23.17
N GLN A 113 -15.99 -17.38 22.88
CA GLN A 113 -15.59 -16.61 21.70
C GLN A 113 -16.23 -15.21 21.61
N GLU A 114 -16.61 -14.60 22.72
CA GLU A 114 -16.94 -13.19 22.78
C GLU A 114 -15.64 -12.34 22.71
N ALA A 115 -15.69 -11.26 21.97
CA ALA A 115 -14.72 -10.17 22.03
C ALA A 115 -15.42 -8.85 21.71
N ASP A 116 -15.12 -7.79 22.44
CA ASP A 116 -15.55 -6.44 22.09
C ASP A 116 -14.71 -5.93 20.89
N ILE A 117 -14.95 -6.55 19.72
CA ILE A 117 -14.20 -6.18 18.52
C ILE A 117 -14.48 -4.75 18.08
N ARG A 118 -15.66 -4.21 18.38
CA ARG A 118 -15.98 -2.81 18.16
C ARG A 118 -15.06 -1.88 18.95
N GLY A 119 -14.88 -2.13 20.25
CA GLY A 119 -13.96 -1.37 21.10
C GLY A 119 -12.50 -1.53 20.66
N VAL A 120 -12.09 -2.75 20.33
CA VAL A 120 -10.73 -3.07 19.88
C VAL A 120 -10.38 -2.37 18.56
N THR A 121 -11.34 -2.27 17.61
CA THR A 121 -11.10 -1.70 16.29
C THR A 121 -11.41 -0.21 16.17
N MET A 122 -12.01 0.40 17.18
CA MET A 122 -12.36 1.83 17.18
C MET A 122 -11.20 2.74 16.76
N PRO A 123 -9.97 2.61 17.28
CA PRO A 123 -8.86 3.48 16.90
C PRO A 123 -8.23 3.17 15.53
N VAL A 124 -8.56 2.03 14.92
CA VAL A 124 -7.93 1.53 13.69
C VAL A 124 -8.91 1.37 12.52
N THR A 125 -10.11 1.97 12.63
CA THR A 125 -11.13 1.99 11.58
C THR A 125 -11.71 3.40 11.42
N LYS A 126 -12.24 3.70 10.24
CA LYS A 126 -13.02 4.93 10.02
C LYS A 126 -14.33 4.90 10.80
N HIS A 127 -14.95 3.74 10.83
CA HIS A 127 -16.20 3.50 11.55
C HIS A 127 -16.37 2.01 11.84
N ASN A 128 -17.19 1.70 12.85
CA ASN A 128 -17.59 0.34 13.16
C ASN A 128 -19.03 0.28 13.64
N TYR A 129 -19.70 -0.82 13.35
CA TYR A 129 -21.08 -1.11 13.72
C TYR A 129 -21.16 -2.35 14.61
N LEU A 130 -22.12 -2.37 15.53
CA LEU A 130 -22.61 -3.57 16.20
C LEU A 130 -24.10 -3.69 15.87
N ILE A 131 -24.47 -4.77 15.18
CA ILE A 131 -25.83 -5.01 14.69
C ILE A 131 -26.49 -6.12 15.51
N THR A 132 -27.56 -5.78 16.19
CA THR A 132 -28.38 -6.70 17.01
C THR A 132 -29.82 -6.86 16.47
N ASP A 133 -30.23 -5.99 15.54
CA ASP A 133 -31.52 -6.06 14.85
C ASP A 133 -31.29 -6.40 13.36
N PRO A 134 -31.89 -7.47 12.81
CA PRO A 134 -31.73 -7.82 11.41
C PRO A 134 -32.24 -6.73 10.43
N ALA A 135 -33.14 -5.87 10.84
CA ALA A 135 -33.62 -4.75 10.01
C ALA A 135 -32.54 -3.71 9.70
N ASP A 136 -31.52 -3.60 10.56
CA ASP A 136 -30.42 -2.65 10.39
C ASP A 136 -29.34 -3.13 9.41
N ILE A 137 -29.28 -4.42 9.09
CA ILE A 137 -28.19 -5.01 8.25
C ILE A 137 -28.08 -4.31 6.89
N PRO A 138 -29.14 -4.14 6.08
CA PRO A 138 -29.00 -3.52 4.76
C PRO A 138 -28.50 -2.07 4.83
N ARG A 139 -28.96 -1.31 5.84
CA ARG A 139 -28.55 0.06 6.07
C ARG A 139 -27.06 0.11 6.47
N ALA A 140 -26.64 -0.70 7.44
CA ALA A 140 -25.27 -0.72 7.93
C ALA A 140 -24.27 -1.11 6.81
N ILE A 141 -24.62 -2.08 5.97
CA ILE A 141 -23.78 -2.44 4.81
C ILE A 141 -23.67 -1.28 3.82
N ALA A 142 -24.78 -0.64 3.45
CA ALA A 142 -24.75 0.50 2.53
C ALA A 142 -23.90 1.66 3.09
N GLU A 143 -24.07 1.99 4.36
CA GLU A 143 -23.29 3.02 5.06
C GLU A 143 -21.81 2.63 5.16
N ALA A 144 -21.47 1.37 5.46
CA ALA A 144 -20.11 0.87 5.56
C ALA A 144 -19.36 1.03 4.22
N PHE A 145 -19.97 0.66 3.10
CA PHE A 145 -19.39 0.84 1.78
C PHE A 145 -19.22 2.31 1.42
N HIS A 146 -20.20 3.14 1.74
CA HIS A 146 -20.13 4.58 1.53
C HIS A 146 -18.99 5.22 2.34
N ILE A 147 -18.89 4.92 3.63
CA ILE A 147 -17.84 5.45 4.51
C ILE A 147 -16.45 4.94 4.09
N ALA A 148 -16.32 3.65 3.75
CA ALA A 148 -15.05 3.08 3.35
C ALA A 148 -14.47 3.73 2.08
N SER A 149 -15.33 4.07 1.11
CA SER A 149 -14.91 4.50 -0.24
C SER A 149 -14.90 6.01 -0.45
N THR A 150 -15.58 6.82 0.38
CA THR A 150 -15.70 8.26 0.18
C THR A 150 -14.81 9.07 1.14
N GLY A 151 -14.54 10.32 0.83
CA GLY A 151 -13.55 11.12 1.55
C GLY A 151 -12.19 10.42 1.49
N ARG A 152 -11.39 10.49 2.58
CA ARG A 152 -10.20 9.66 2.71
C ARG A 152 -10.65 8.20 2.86
N PRO A 153 -10.32 7.28 1.94
CA PRO A 153 -10.71 5.87 2.06
C PRO A 153 -10.14 5.21 3.32
N GLY A 154 -10.77 4.13 3.77
CA GLY A 154 -10.25 3.41 4.94
C GLY A 154 -11.12 2.20 5.32
N ALA A 155 -10.76 1.56 6.43
CA ALA A 155 -11.39 0.36 6.93
C ALA A 155 -12.70 0.66 7.69
N VAL A 156 -13.72 -0.17 7.46
CA VAL A 156 -14.96 -0.16 8.25
C VAL A 156 -15.27 -1.60 8.71
N LEU A 157 -15.68 -1.75 9.97
CA LEU A 157 -16.10 -3.02 10.54
C LEU A 157 -17.62 -3.06 10.72
N VAL A 158 -18.23 -4.19 10.38
CA VAL A 158 -19.65 -4.48 10.67
C VAL A 158 -19.72 -5.79 11.46
N ASP A 159 -19.93 -5.67 12.78
CA ASP A 159 -20.03 -6.79 13.71
C ASP A 159 -21.52 -7.14 13.88
N ILE A 160 -21.91 -8.39 13.64
CA ILE A 160 -23.32 -8.82 13.56
C ILE A 160 -23.59 -9.93 14.57
N ALA A 161 -24.49 -9.69 15.50
CA ALA A 161 -24.92 -10.69 16.47
C ALA A 161 -25.55 -11.90 15.78
N LYS A 162 -25.22 -13.12 16.26
CA LYS A 162 -25.70 -14.38 15.68
C LYS A 162 -27.22 -14.46 15.54
N ASP A 163 -27.94 -14.03 16.57
CA ASP A 163 -29.41 -14.03 16.55
C ASP A 163 -29.97 -12.98 15.59
N ALA A 164 -29.29 -11.89 15.32
CA ALA A 164 -29.66 -10.95 14.26
C ALA A 164 -29.55 -11.59 12.86
N LEU A 165 -28.56 -12.46 12.62
CA LEU A 165 -28.46 -13.23 11.36
C LEU A 165 -29.59 -14.26 11.21
N GLN A 166 -30.12 -14.79 12.32
CA GLN A 166 -31.11 -15.87 12.33
C GLN A 166 -32.57 -15.37 12.30
N LYS A 167 -32.82 -14.19 12.90
CA LYS A 167 -34.18 -13.61 12.99
C LYS A 167 -34.71 -13.19 11.62
N GLU A 168 -36.03 -13.26 11.46
CA GLU A 168 -36.74 -12.79 10.26
C GLU A 168 -36.75 -11.26 10.17
N THR A 169 -36.62 -10.76 8.94
CA THR A 169 -36.74 -9.34 8.61
C THR A 169 -37.32 -9.15 7.22
N THR A 170 -37.56 -7.90 6.85
CA THR A 170 -37.91 -7.48 5.50
C THR A 170 -36.70 -6.76 4.88
N PHE A 171 -36.21 -7.24 3.74
CA PHE A 171 -35.08 -6.63 3.06
C PHE A 171 -35.46 -5.27 2.47
N ASN A 172 -34.71 -4.25 2.86
CA ASN A 172 -34.85 -2.90 2.33
C ASN A 172 -33.47 -2.22 2.21
N TYR A 173 -32.86 -2.33 1.03
CA TYR A 173 -31.57 -1.69 0.76
C TYR A 173 -31.76 -0.21 0.42
N PRO A 174 -31.04 0.73 1.06
CA PRO A 174 -31.22 2.16 0.82
C PRO A 174 -30.83 2.54 -0.61
N LYS A 175 -31.63 3.37 -1.27
CA LYS A 175 -31.34 3.90 -2.61
C LYS A 175 -30.21 4.91 -2.61
N SER A 176 -29.98 5.58 -1.50
CA SER A 176 -28.89 6.55 -1.29
C SER A 176 -28.51 6.57 0.17
N VAL A 177 -27.26 6.88 0.46
CA VAL A 177 -26.72 7.03 1.81
C VAL A 177 -26.53 8.53 2.09
N SER A 178 -27.08 9.00 3.21
CA SER A 178 -26.85 10.34 3.73
C SER A 178 -26.62 10.24 5.22
N LEU A 179 -25.45 10.65 5.66
CA LEU A 179 -25.02 10.58 7.06
C LEU A 179 -24.88 11.99 7.64
N SER A 180 -25.62 12.24 8.72
CA SER A 180 -25.48 13.50 9.44
C SER A 180 -24.04 13.62 10.00
N GLY A 181 -23.36 14.71 9.67
CA GLY A 181 -21.99 14.96 10.14
C GLY A 181 -20.87 14.30 9.31
N TYR A 182 -21.19 13.55 8.24
CA TYR A 182 -20.19 13.01 7.32
C TYR A 182 -20.41 13.55 5.90
N ASN A 183 -19.74 14.64 5.59
CA ASN A 183 -19.85 15.34 4.30
C ASN A 183 -18.45 15.65 3.76
N PRO A 184 -17.79 14.71 3.09
CA PRO A 184 -16.48 14.94 2.49
C PRO A 184 -16.51 16.12 1.50
N VAL A 185 -15.52 17.00 1.60
CA VAL A 185 -15.38 18.12 0.65
C VAL A 185 -14.72 17.57 -0.62
N LEU A 186 -15.47 17.54 -1.72
CA LEU A 186 -14.97 17.04 -2.99
C LEU A 186 -14.46 18.17 -3.90
N GLU A 187 -15.14 19.32 -3.90
CA GLU A 187 -14.77 20.45 -4.76
C GLU A 187 -13.87 21.44 -4.00
N PRO A 188 -12.72 21.84 -4.57
CA PRO A 188 -11.85 22.82 -3.96
C PRO A 188 -12.46 24.24 -4.02
N LYS A 189 -12.09 25.08 -3.08
CA LYS A 189 -12.44 26.52 -3.12
C LYS A 189 -11.68 27.20 -4.26
N SER A 190 -12.37 28.00 -5.07
CA SER A 190 -11.78 28.73 -6.21
C SER A 190 -10.66 29.69 -5.80
N GLU A 191 -10.76 30.31 -4.63
CA GLU A 191 -9.73 31.18 -4.07
C GLU A 191 -8.44 30.41 -3.82
N ALA A 192 -8.51 29.24 -3.16
CA ALA A 192 -7.35 28.40 -2.90
C ALA A 192 -6.67 27.92 -4.21
N ILE A 193 -7.45 27.62 -5.25
CA ILE A 193 -6.91 27.29 -6.58
C ILE A 193 -6.17 28.49 -7.20
N SER A 194 -6.73 29.69 -7.08
CA SER A 194 -6.11 30.92 -7.61
C SER A 194 -4.80 31.24 -6.88
N ASP A 195 -4.78 31.11 -5.55
CA ASP A 195 -3.60 31.33 -4.73
C ASP A 195 -2.50 30.30 -5.03
N ALA A 196 -2.88 29.03 -5.16
CA ALA A 196 -1.95 27.98 -5.56
C ALA A 196 -1.33 28.24 -6.94
N ALA A 197 -2.14 28.61 -7.94
CA ALA A 197 -1.64 28.94 -9.27
C ALA A 197 -0.70 30.17 -9.27
N ALA A 198 -1.01 31.17 -8.44
CA ALA A 198 -0.15 32.35 -8.27
C ALA A 198 1.21 31.98 -7.64
N LEU A 199 1.24 31.14 -6.60
CA LEU A 199 2.50 30.66 -6.02
C LEU A 199 3.33 29.85 -7.03
N ILE A 200 2.70 28.96 -7.80
CA ILE A 200 3.37 28.15 -8.83
C ILE A 200 4.05 29.06 -9.86
N SER A 201 3.37 30.13 -10.31
CA SER A 201 3.92 31.04 -11.33
C SER A 201 5.08 31.94 -10.84
N GLN A 202 5.30 31.98 -9.51
CA GLN A 202 6.37 32.79 -8.89
C GLN A 202 7.58 31.94 -8.43
N SER A 203 7.42 30.64 -8.33
CA SER A 203 8.44 29.72 -7.81
C SER A 203 9.56 29.50 -8.82
N LYS A 204 10.81 29.56 -8.35
CA LYS A 204 12.00 29.28 -9.15
C LYS A 204 12.57 27.88 -8.92
N LYS A 205 12.18 27.22 -7.82
CA LYS A 205 12.61 25.87 -7.45
C LYS A 205 11.40 24.99 -7.03
N PRO A 206 10.36 24.90 -7.89
CA PRO A 206 9.18 24.10 -7.56
C PRO A 206 9.48 22.59 -7.61
N VAL A 207 8.77 21.81 -6.77
CA VAL A 207 8.74 20.34 -6.83
C VAL A 207 7.30 19.87 -6.68
N LEU A 208 6.86 18.97 -7.57
CA LEU A 208 5.62 18.20 -7.41
C LEU A 208 5.88 17.04 -6.46
N TYR A 209 5.41 17.16 -5.22
CA TYR A 209 5.52 16.14 -4.18
C TYR A 209 4.25 15.31 -4.14
N VAL A 210 4.31 14.11 -4.76
CA VAL A 210 3.16 13.27 -5.10
C VAL A 210 3.01 12.14 -4.08
N GLY A 211 1.87 12.11 -3.41
CA GLY A 211 1.48 11.05 -2.48
C GLY A 211 0.45 10.07 -3.05
N GLY A 212 0.14 9.03 -2.28
CA GLY A 212 -0.82 7.98 -2.64
C GLY A 212 -2.24 8.47 -2.94
N GLY A 213 -2.59 9.68 -2.49
CA GLY A 213 -3.88 10.29 -2.78
C GLY A 213 -4.16 10.48 -4.28
N VAL A 214 -3.11 10.68 -5.09
CA VAL A 214 -3.25 10.78 -6.55
C VAL A 214 -3.76 9.47 -7.17
N ILE A 215 -3.24 8.31 -6.71
CA ILE A 215 -3.70 7.00 -7.20
C ILE A 215 -5.13 6.74 -6.73
N LYS A 216 -5.46 7.08 -5.48
CA LYS A 216 -6.80 6.87 -4.89
C LYS A 216 -7.88 7.72 -5.56
N ALA A 217 -7.54 8.94 -5.95
CA ALA A 217 -8.41 9.83 -6.71
C ALA A 217 -8.46 9.53 -8.22
N ASP A 218 -7.70 8.54 -8.71
CA ASP A 218 -7.55 8.26 -10.14
C ASP A 218 -7.18 9.53 -10.95
N ALA A 219 -6.17 10.28 -10.46
CA ALA A 219 -5.79 11.60 -10.94
C ALA A 219 -4.40 11.63 -11.64
N ALA A 220 -3.86 10.46 -12.03
CA ALA A 220 -2.54 10.37 -12.67
C ALA A 220 -2.46 11.15 -14.01
N LYS A 221 -3.56 11.18 -14.78
CA LYS A 221 -3.64 11.93 -16.03
C LYS A 221 -3.56 13.44 -15.79
N GLU A 222 -4.29 13.94 -14.82
CA GLU A 222 -4.32 15.36 -14.46
C GLU A 222 -2.98 15.79 -13.82
N LEU A 223 -2.31 14.87 -13.07
CA LEU A 223 -0.95 15.08 -12.58
C LEU A 223 0.05 15.26 -13.73
N MET A 224 -0.01 14.40 -14.76
CA MET A 224 0.83 14.51 -15.94
C MET A 224 0.66 15.88 -16.61
N GLN A 225 -0.58 16.33 -16.78
CA GLN A 225 -0.86 17.66 -17.35
C GLN A 225 -0.25 18.79 -16.52
N LEU A 226 -0.35 18.72 -15.19
CA LEU A 226 0.27 19.72 -14.32
C LEU A 226 1.80 19.70 -14.43
N ALA A 227 2.41 18.52 -14.46
CA ALA A 227 3.85 18.37 -14.64
C ALA A 227 4.34 18.95 -15.96
N GLU A 228 3.64 18.68 -17.06
CA GLU A 228 3.99 19.18 -18.39
C GLU A 228 3.91 20.70 -18.48
N ILE A 229 2.84 21.32 -17.97
CA ILE A 229 2.67 22.79 -18.07
C ILE A 229 3.61 23.56 -17.14
N THR A 230 3.99 22.97 -16.00
CA THR A 230 4.89 23.64 -15.04
C THR A 230 6.35 23.39 -15.36
N GLY A 231 6.69 22.28 -16.00
CA GLY A 231 8.07 21.83 -16.18
C GLY A 231 8.76 21.41 -14.86
N ALA A 232 8.05 21.41 -13.73
CA ALA A 232 8.60 21.10 -12.42
C ALA A 232 9.02 19.62 -12.31
N PRO A 233 10.09 19.29 -11.59
CA PRO A 233 10.45 17.92 -11.29
C PRO A 233 9.40 17.26 -10.39
N VAL A 234 9.23 15.93 -10.55
CA VAL A 234 8.23 15.11 -9.88
C VAL A 234 8.90 14.11 -8.97
N VAL A 235 8.43 14.04 -7.73
CA VAL A 235 8.88 13.09 -6.71
C VAL A 235 7.66 12.29 -6.24
N THR A 236 7.71 10.96 -6.33
CA THR A 236 6.61 10.08 -5.92
C THR A 236 6.96 9.35 -4.63
N THR A 237 6.12 9.49 -3.59
CA THR A 237 6.33 8.73 -2.34
C THR A 237 6.25 7.23 -2.56
N LEU A 238 6.66 6.43 -1.57
CA LEU A 238 6.51 4.98 -1.59
C LEU A 238 5.08 4.54 -1.97
N MET A 239 4.06 5.24 -1.44
CA MET A 239 2.64 4.95 -1.72
C MET A 239 2.15 5.48 -3.07
N ALA A 240 2.96 6.26 -3.77
CA ALA A 240 2.60 6.90 -5.04
C ALA A 240 3.38 6.35 -6.25
N ARG A 241 4.16 5.26 -6.06
CA ARG A 241 4.88 4.64 -7.18
C ARG A 241 3.89 4.26 -8.29
N GLY A 242 4.20 4.62 -9.52
CA GLY A 242 3.31 4.44 -10.68
C GLY A 242 2.24 5.54 -10.87
N ALA A 243 2.06 6.48 -9.93
CA ALA A 243 1.20 7.66 -10.16
C ALA A 243 1.75 8.58 -11.27
N PHE A 244 3.06 8.53 -11.46
CA PHE A 244 3.80 9.20 -12.52
C PHE A 244 4.84 8.22 -13.07
N PRO A 245 4.98 8.08 -14.40
CA PRO A 245 5.87 7.08 -14.99
C PRO A 245 7.34 7.30 -14.60
N ASP A 246 8.02 6.24 -14.18
CA ASP A 246 9.43 6.30 -13.82
C ASP A 246 10.33 6.66 -15.02
N SER A 247 9.94 6.26 -16.22
CA SER A 247 10.65 6.59 -17.46
C SER A 247 10.57 8.07 -17.84
N HIS A 248 9.65 8.85 -17.25
CA HIS A 248 9.48 10.24 -17.60
C HIS A 248 10.66 11.10 -17.13
N LYS A 249 11.15 12.00 -18.01
CA LYS A 249 12.34 12.84 -17.73
C LYS A 249 12.27 13.69 -16.46
N GLN A 250 11.05 14.15 -16.09
CA GLN A 250 10.83 14.97 -14.87
C GLN A 250 10.79 14.14 -13.59
N HIS A 251 10.69 12.80 -13.67
CA HIS A 251 10.64 11.95 -12.49
C HIS A 251 12.02 11.82 -11.84
N LEU A 252 12.11 12.10 -10.54
CA LEU A 252 13.35 12.04 -9.77
C LEU A 252 13.49 10.77 -8.91
N GLY A 253 12.43 9.98 -8.83
CA GLY A 253 12.36 8.79 -8.00
C GLY A 253 11.57 9.01 -6.71
N MET A 254 11.77 8.09 -5.78
CA MET A 254 11.14 8.09 -4.46
C MET A 254 11.95 8.95 -3.48
N PRO A 255 11.32 9.76 -2.60
CA PRO A 255 11.98 10.46 -1.50
C PRO A 255 11.99 9.59 -0.23
N GLY A 256 12.61 10.11 0.80
CA GLY A 256 12.55 9.56 2.16
C GLY A 256 13.78 8.74 2.54
N MET A 257 13.67 7.96 3.62
CA MET A 257 14.80 7.26 4.25
C MET A 257 15.68 6.52 3.23
N HIS A 258 15.11 5.87 2.24
CA HIS A 258 15.80 5.13 1.19
C HIS A 258 15.49 5.70 -0.21
N GLY A 259 15.23 7.00 -0.26
CA GLY A 259 14.96 7.72 -1.50
C GLY A 259 16.21 7.91 -2.36
N THR A 260 15.98 8.31 -3.61
CA THR A 260 17.09 8.75 -4.47
C THR A 260 17.67 10.08 -3.94
N VAL A 261 18.98 10.28 -4.10
CA VAL A 261 19.61 11.56 -3.70
C VAL A 261 18.92 12.74 -4.37
N ALA A 262 18.62 12.63 -5.66
CA ALA A 262 17.95 13.70 -6.40
C ALA A 262 16.57 14.05 -5.85
N ALA A 263 15.74 13.03 -5.50
CA ALA A 263 14.42 13.27 -4.94
C ALA A 263 14.47 13.89 -3.54
N VAL A 264 15.34 13.35 -2.65
CA VAL A 264 15.52 13.84 -1.28
C VAL A 264 16.04 15.27 -1.29
N THR A 265 17.09 15.55 -2.07
CA THR A 265 17.72 16.87 -2.13
C THR A 265 16.80 17.89 -2.82
N ALA A 266 16.04 17.49 -3.86
CA ALA A 266 15.10 18.38 -4.52
C ALA A 266 13.99 18.85 -3.55
N LEU A 267 13.41 17.94 -2.74
CA LEU A 267 12.46 18.35 -1.70
C LEU A 267 13.11 19.30 -0.68
N GLN A 268 14.33 19.00 -0.25
CA GLN A 268 15.04 19.75 0.78
C GLN A 268 15.43 21.17 0.34
N LYS A 269 15.78 21.37 -0.95
CA LYS A 269 16.27 22.64 -1.49
C LYS A 269 15.19 23.43 -2.27
N ALA A 270 13.96 22.92 -2.36
CA ALA A 270 12.84 23.59 -3.03
C ALA A 270 12.51 24.95 -2.40
N ASP A 271 11.99 25.89 -3.18
CA ASP A 271 11.32 27.10 -2.70
C ASP A 271 9.80 26.95 -2.68
N LEU A 272 9.26 25.90 -3.35
CA LEU A 272 7.84 25.55 -3.35
C LEU A 272 7.66 24.03 -3.43
N LEU A 273 6.96 23.46 -2.46
CA LEU A 273 6.43 22.10 -2.54
C LEU A 273 4.96 22.14 -2.92
N ILE A 274 4.64 21.55 -4.07
CA ILE A 274 3.26 21.34 -4.52
C ILE A 274 2.88 19.93 -4.07
N THR A 275 2.32 19.84 -2.85
CA THR A 275 2.03 18.58 -2.19
C THR A 275 0.66 18.08 -2.59
N LEU A 276 0.61 16.92 -3.23
CA LEU A 276 -0.59 16.32 -3.82
C LEU A 276 -0.91 14.98 -3.15
N GLY A 277 -1.81 14.97 -2.16
CA GLY A 277 -2.24 13.77 -1.44
C GLY A 277 -1.14 13.05 -0.70
N ALA A 278 -0.22 13.81 -0.08
CA ALA A 278 0.86 13.32 0.76
C ALA A 278 0.78 13.98 2.15
N ARG A 279 1.01 13.18 3.19
CA ARG A 279 0.78 13.57 4.59
C ARG A 279 2.02 14.06 5.35
N PHE A 280 3.13 14.30 4.67
CA PHE A 280 4.41 14.64 5.29
C PHE A 280 4.84 13.61 6.34
N ASP A 281 4.93 12.37 5.90
CA ASP A 281 5.33 11.21 6.70
C ASP A 281 6.76 11.37 7.22
N ASP A 282 7.03 10.88 8.44
CA ASP A 282 8.35 10.99 9.08
C ASP A 282 9.46 10.29 8.30
N ARG A 283 9.13 9.23 7.53
CA ARG A 283 10.07 8.54 6.65
C ARG A 283 10.52 9.40 5.48
N VAL A 284 9.71 10.38 5.08
CA VAL A 284 10.06 11.35 4.01
C VAL A 284 10.68 12.61 4.59
N THR A 285 10.12 13.14 5.67
CA THR A 285 10.58 14.42 6.23
C THR A 285 11.89 14.29 7.01
N GLY A 286 12.21 13.11 7.53
CA GLY A 286 13.27 12.96 8.50
C GLY A 286 13.02 13.89 9.70
N LYS A 287 14.01 14.66 10.13
CA LYS A 287 13.87 15.66 11.19
C LYS A 287 13.02 16.83 10.69
N LEU A 288 11.76 16.85 11.11
CA LEU A 288 10.74 17.78 10.62
C LEU A 288 11.14 19.26 10.73
N SER A 289 11.87 19.65 11.79
CA SER A 289 12.30 21.04 12.00
C SER A 289 13.33 21.54 10.97
N THR A 290 13.97 20.62 10.24
CA THR A 290 14.95 20.95 9.20
C THR A 290 14.46 20.62 7.79
N PHE A 291 13.25 20.05 7.67
CA PHE A 291 12.70 19.65 6.37
C PHE A 291 12.27 20.85 5.53
N ALA A 292 12.83 20.96 4.32
CA ALA A 292 12.52 21.98 3.32
C ALA A 292 12.34 23.38 3.92
N PRO A 293 13.36 23.93 4.63
CA PRO A 293 13.22 25.12 5.46
C PRO A 293 12.86 26.39 4.67
N ASN A 294 13.18 26.41 3.38
CA ASN A 294 12.95 27.57 2.50
C ASN A 294 11.69 27.44 1.63
N ALA A 295 11.00 26.29 1.69
CA ALA A 295 9.86 26.02 0.83
C ALA A 295 8.56 26.60 1.39
N LYS A 296 7.81 27.30 0.54
CA LYS A 296 6.36 27.47 0.71
C LYS A 296 5.66 26.16 0.37
N ILE A 297 4.49 25.93 0.97
CA ILE A 297 3.76 24.68 0.84
C ILE A 297 2.35 24.93 0.28
N ILE A 298 2.08 24.38 -0.90
CA ILE A 298 0.71 24.12 -1.34
C ILE A 298 0.39 22.71 -0.87
N HIS A 299 -0.63 22.54 -0.01
CA HIS A 299 -1.06 21.24 0.46
C HIS A 299 -2.46 20.91 -0.02
N ALA A 300 -2.56 20.00 -0.98
CA ALA A 300 -3.82 19.50 -1.53
C ALA A 300 -4.11 18.11 -0.96
N ASP A 301 -5.20 17.98 -0.23
CA ASP A 301 -5.66 16.70 0.35
C ASP A 301 -7.18 16.67 0.49
N ILE A 302 -7.77 15.48 0.44
CA ILE A 302 -9.21 15.29 0.67
C ILE A 302 -9.54 15.32 2.16
N ASP A 303 -8.56 15.00 3.03
CA ASP A 303 -8.71 14.98 4.47
C ASP A 303 -8.25 16.32 5.08
N PRO A 304 -9.17 17.18 5.55
CA PRO A 304 -8.81 18.46 6.15
C PRO A 304 -7.94 18.30 7.40
N ALA A 305 -7.95 17.14 8.06
CA ALA A 305 -7.12 16.86 9.24
C ALA A 305 -5.64 16.66 8.90
N GLU A 306 -5.30 16.33 7.66
CA GLU A 306 -3.91 16.23 7.21
C GLU A 306 -3.31 17.60 6.88
N ILE A 307 -4.12 18.58 6.49
CA ILE A 307 -3.65 19.90 6.11
C ILE A 307 -3.01 20.61 7.31
N GLY A 308 -1.73 20.93 7.18
CA GLY A 308 -1.00 21.65 8.22
C GLY A 308 -0.62 20.82 9.46
N LYS A 309 -0.94 19.55 9.50
CA LYS A 309 -0.71 18.67 10.65
C LYS A 309 0.78 18.54 11.01
N ASN A 310 1.62 18.21 10.04
CA ASN A 310 3.07 18.05 10.25
C ASN A 310 3.86 19.25 9.72
N ARG A 311 3.43 19.87 8.64
CA ARG A 311 4.09 21.03 8.01
C ARG A 311 3.04 22.09 7.71
N HIS A 312 3.27 23.32 8.14
CA HIS A 312 2.38 24.45 7.84
C HIS A 312 2.13 24.55 6.33
N ALA A 313 0.88 24.77 5.93
CA ALA A 313 0.51 24.99 4.55
C ALA A 313 0.30 26.50 4.31
N ASP A 314 1.06 27.08 3.36
CA ASP A 314 0.86 28.45 2.90
C ASP A 314 -0.44 28.57 2.10
N VAL A 315 -0.77 27.55 1.32
CA VAL A 315 -2.05 27.40 0.63
C VAL A 315 -2.64 26.03 0.91
N ALA A 316 -3.78 26.00 1.58
CA ALA A 316 -4.56 24.81 1.89
C ALA A 316 -5.61 24.55 0.80
N VAL A 317 -5.55 23.41 0.12
CA VAL A 317 -6.50 23.03 -0.94
C VAL A 317 -7.23 21.75 -0.52
N VAL A 318 -8.35 21.88 0.18
CA VAL A 318 -9.17 20.73 0.57
C VAL A 318 -10.08 20.33 -0.58
N GLY A 319 -10.02 19.06 -1.00
CA GLY A 319 -10.86 18.52 -2.07
C GLY A 319 -10.35 17.18 -2.62
N ASP A 320 -11.18 16.53 -3.41
CA ASP A 320 -10.78 15.37 -4.19
C ASP A 320 -9.69 15.77 -5.19
N LEU A 321 -8.58 15.04 -5.23
CA LEU A 321 -7.42 15.43 -6.04
C LEU A 321 -7.70 15.49 -7.55
N LYS A 322 -8.61 14.67 -8.06
CA LYS A 322 -8.99 14.76 -9.47
C LYS A 322 -9.69 16.09 -9.76
N ASN A 323 -10.60 16.54 -8.90
CA ASN A 323 -11.29 17.80 -9.02
C ASN A 323 -10.33 18.97 -8.75
N VAL A 324 -9.45 18.84 -7.76
CA VAL A 324 -8.39 19.83 -7.49
C VAL A 324 -7.51 20.05 -8.72
N LEU A 325 -6.98 18.98 -9.29
CA LEU A 325 -6.08 19.08 -10.45
C LEU A 325 -6.80 19.57 -11.71
N ARG A 326 -8.05 19.16 -11.93
CA ARG A 326 -8.88 19.70 -13.04
C ARG A 326 -9.11 21.21 -12.95
N ALA A 327 -9.18 21.74 -11.74
CA ALA A 327 -9.29 23.19 -11.50
C ALA A 327 -7.91 23.88 -11.55
N LEU A 328 -6.87 23.24 -10.98
CA LEU A 328 -5.53 23.83 -10.84
C LEU A 328 -4.78 23.92 -12.18
N VAL A 329 -4.90 22.93 -13.06
CA VAL A 329 -4.20 22.89 -14.35
C VAL A 329 -4.55 24.12 -15.22
N PRO A 330 -5.81 24.44 -15.51
CA PRO A 330 -6.14 25.62 -16.30
C PRO A 330 -5.78 26.94 -15.60
N ALA A 331 -5.96 27.03 -14.27
CA ALA A 331 -5.58 28.22 -13.49
C ALA A 331 -4.05 28.46 -13.56
N THR A 332 -3.26 27.41 -13.40
CA THR A 332 -1.80 27.47 -13.51
C THR A 332 -1.36 27.89 -14.93
N LYS A 333 -2.00 27.34 -15.96
CA LYS A 333 -1.71 27.73 -17.36
C LYS A 333 -1.93 29.23 -17.59
N VAL A 334 -3.01 29.79 -17.04
CA VAL A 334 -3.31 31.24 -17.13
C VAL A 334 -2.29 32.06 -16.35
N ALA A 335 -1.88 31.61 -15.16
CA ALA A 335 -0.88 32.32 -14.35
C ALA A 335 0.51 32.31 -15.02
N LEU A 336 0.95 31.18 -15.54
CA LEU A 336 2.23 31.04 -16.26
C LEU A 336 2.27 31.83 -17.57
N ALA A 337 1.13 31.99 -18.25
CA ALA A 337 1.05 32.84 -19.44
C ALA A 337 1.30 34.34 -19.15
N LYS A 338 1.04 34.78 -17.92
CA LYS A 338 1.34 36.15 -17.48
C LYS A 338 2.76 36.33 -17.00
N SER A 339 3.30 35.35 -16.30
CA SER A 339 4.66 35.35 -15.76
C SER A 339 5.11 33.91 -15.55
N ALA A 340 6.02 33.44 -16.39
CA ALA A 340 6.65 32.11 -16.24
C ALA A 340 8.06 32.29 -15.70
N PRO A 341 8.46 31.63 -14.60
CA PRO A 341 9.83 31.65 -14.11
C PRO A 341 10.74 30.85 -15.05
N ASP A 342 12.03 31.26 -15.13
CA ASP A 342 13.05 30.42 -15.75
C ASP A 342 13.47 29.34 -14.76
N LEU A 343 13.10 28.09 -15.04
CA LEU A 343 13.46 26.93 -14.23
C LEU A 343 14.80 26.29 -14.65
N THR A 344 15.47 26.77 -15.70
CA THR A 344 16.69 26.18 -16.24
C THR A 344 17.78 26.01 -15.18
N PRO A 345 18.08 27.01 -14.32
CA PRO A 345 19.07 26.84 -13.27
C PRO A 345 18.71 25.72 -12.29
N TRP A 346 17.46 25.65 -11.86
CA TRP A 346 16.95 24.62 -10.95
C TRP A 346 17.02 23.22 -11.57
N LEU A 347 16.57 23.07 -12.78
CA LEU A 347 16.59 21.78 -13.48
C LEU A 347 18.04 21.29 -13.70
N ASN A 348 18.98 22.18 -13.95
CA ASN A 348 20.40 21.84 -14.05
C ASN A 348 20.94 21.32 -12.71
N GLU A 349 20.60 21.96 -11.57
CA GLU A 349 20.97 21.47 -10.24
C GLU A 349 20.41 20.05 -10.01
N VAL A 350 19.10 19.87 -10.21
CA VAL A 350 18.39 18.63 -9.92
C VAL A 350 18.88 17.46 -10.79
N TYR A 351 19.05 17.70 -12.09
CA TYR A 351 19.56 16.67 -13.00
C TYR A 351 21.06 16.43 -12.80
N GLY A 352 21.79 17.44 -12.32
CA GLY A 352 23.17 17.29 -11.87
C GLY A 352 23.29 16.29 -10.71
N TRP A 353 22.44 16.39 -9.69
CA TRP A 353 22.41 15.42 -8.59
C TRP A 353 22.03 14.01 -9.08
N ARG A 354 21.03 13.89 -9.96
CA ARG A 354 20.64 12.59 -10.53
C ARG A 354 21.79 11.93 -11.31
N SER A 355 22.59 12.71 -12.03
CA SER A 355 23.73 12.22 -12.79
C SER A 355 24.92 11.88 -11.90
N LYS A 356 25.17 12.70 -10.86
CA LYS A 356 26.29 12.49 -9.93
C LYS A 356 26.06 11.31 -8.99
N PHE A 357 24.80 11.11 -8.54
CA PHE A 357 24.42 10.08 -7.59
C PHE A 357 23.33 9.15 -8.18
N PRO A 358 23.60 8.44 -9.28
CA PRO A 358 22.62 7.51 -9.84
C PRO A 358 22.37 6.37 -8.86
N LEU A 359 21.12 5.95 -8.77
CA LEU A 359 20.77 4.75 -8.03
C LEU A 359 21.50 3.54 -8.63
N GLY A 360 22.05 2.69 -7.77
CA GLY A 360 22.81 1.53 -8.22
C GLY A 360 23.27 0.66 -7.05
N TYR A 361 23.92 -0.44 -7.37
CA TYR A 361 24.47 -1.40 -6.41
C TYR A 361 25.73 -2.04 -6.98
N ASP A 362 26.59 -2.54 -6.10
CA ASP A 362 27.79 -3.29 -6.48
C ASP A 362 27.50 -4.79 -6.48
N LYS A 363 28.21 -5.53 -7.31
CA LYS A 363 28.18 -6.98 -7.28
C LYS A 363 28.91 -7.49 -6.04
N PRO A 364 28.36 -8.48 -5.30
CA PRO A 364 29.07 -9.10 -4.20
C PRO A 364 30.41 -9.70 -4.66
N SER A 365 31.47 -9.44 -3.88
CA SER A 365 32.84 -9.87 -4.23
C SER A 365 33.06 -11.39 -4.11
N ASP A 366 32.20 -12.07 -3.35
CA ASP A 366 32.20 -13.52 -3.15
C ASP A 366 31.46 -14.29 -4.26
N GLY A 367 30.92 -13.59 -5.26
CA GLY A 367 30.18 -14.17 -6.36
C GLY A 367 28.75 -14.61 -6.02
N SER A 368 28.26 -14.31 -4.82
CA SER A 368 26.86 -14.57 -4.45
C SER A 368 25.87 -13.68 -5.21
N VAL A 369 24.57 -14.02 -5.13
CA VAL A 369 23.52 -13.29 -5.85
C VAL A 369 23.23 -11.96 -5.15
N SER A 370 23.28 -10.84 -5.87
CA SER A 370 22.83 -9.54 -5.36
C SER A 370 21.29 -9.50 -5.28
N PRO A 371 20.68 -9.16 -4.13
CA PRO A 371 19.24 -9.02 -4.02
C PRO A 371 18.69 -7.91 -4.93
N GLN A 372 19.41 -6.82 -5.10
CA GLN A 372 19.03 -5.72 -5.99
C GLN A 372 18.98 -6.20 -7.45
N TYR A 373 19.95 -7.02 -7.88
CA TYR A 373 19.98 -7.58 -9.22
C TYR A 373 18.77 -8.49 -9.47
N VAL A 374 18.43 -9.38 -8.54
CA VAL A 374 17.23 -10.23 -8.65
C VAL A 374 15.99 -9.38 -8.87
N ILE A 375 15.77 -8.37 -8.03
CA ILE A 375 14.59 -7.51 -8.06
C ILE A 375 14.52 -6.68 -9.35
N GLU A 376 15.65 -6.11 -9.77
CA GLU A 376 15.75 -5.40 -11.05
C GLU A 376 15.39 -6.29 -12.24
N ARG A 377 15.90 -7.55 -12.24
CA ARG A 377 15.62 -8.51 -13.30
C ARG A 377 14.16 -8.94 -13.31
N ILE A 378 13.55 -9.17 -12.13
CA ILE A 378 12.11 -9.47 -12.03
C ILE A 378 11.31 -8.34 -12.68
N GLY A 379 11.58 -7.08 -12.35
CA GLY A 379 10.89 -5.93 -12.95
C GLY A 379 11.04 -5.87 -14.48
N LYS A 380 12.26 -6.05 -14.98
CA LYS A 380 12.55 -5.99 -16.43
C LYS A 380 11.91 -7.13 -17.22
N ILE A 381 11.96 -8.36 -16.71
CA ILE A 381 11.45 -9.54 -17.41
C ILE A 381 9.92 -9.59 -17.35
N SER A 382 9.33 -9.18 -16.23
CA SER A 382 7.87 -9.24 -16.04
C SER A 382 7.11 -8.14 -16.80
N GLY A 383 7.75 -7.01 -17.06
CA GLY A 383 7.17 -5.90 -17.85
C GLY A 383 6.29 -4.94 -17.05
N ALA A 384 5.95 -3.82 -17.69
CA ALA A 384 5.33 -2.63 -17.08
C ALA A 384 3.87 -2.83 -16.61
N ASP A 385 3.18 -3.87 -17.06
CA ASP A 385 1.80 -4.17 -16.68
C ASP A 385 1.69 -5.07 -15.45
N THR A 386 2.83 -5.57 -14.96
CA THR A 386 2.88 -6.48 -13.82
C THR A 386 2.54 -5.76 -12.52
N ILE A 387 1.73 -6.38 -11.67
CA ILE A 387 1.47 -5.93 -10.31
C ILE A 387 2.49 -6.57 -9.37
N PHE A 388 3.12 -5.73 -8.56
CA PHE A 388 4.08 -6.16 -7.53
C PHE A 388 3.52 -5.84 -6.14
N ALA A 389 3.30 -6.87 -5.33
CA ALA A 389 2.97 -6.72 -3.92
C ALA A 389 4.20 -7.03 -3.07
N ALA A 390 4.65 -6.10 -2.25
CA ALA A 390 5.84 -6.29 -1.43
C ALA A 390 5.52 -6.44 0.05
N GLY A 391 6.21 -7.37 0.70
CA GLY A 391 6.33 -7.43 2.15
C GLY A 391 7.18 -6.29 2.69
N VAL A 392 7.45 -6.27 3.99
CA VAL A 392 8.15 -5.16 4.64
C VAL A 392 9.57 -5.53 5.06
N GLY A 393 10.52 -4.74 4.60
CA GLY A 393 11.95 -4.93 4.87
C GLY A 393 12.83 -4.40 3.75
N GLN A 394 14.07 -4.89 3.66
CA GLN A 394 15.00 -4.48 2.60
C GLN A 394 14.46 -4.76 1.19
N HIS A 395 13.82 -5.92 0.99
CA HIS A 395 13.20 -6.30 -0.28
C HIS A 395 12.13 -5.32 -0.75
N GLN A 396 11.34 -4.73 0.16
CA GLN A 396 10.38 -3.66 -0.16
C GLN A 396 11.10 -2.42 -0.70
N MET A 397 12.15 -2.00 -0.02
CA MET A 397 12.91 -0.82 -0.43
C MET A 397 13.59 -1.06 -1.78
N TRP A 398 14.25 -2.20 -1.97
CA TRP A 398 14.85 -2.55 -3.27
C TRP A 398 13.81 -2.66 -4.38
N ALA A 399 12.63 -3.22 -4.11
CA ALA A 399 11.56 -3.29 -5.10
C ALA A 399 11.06 -1.89 -5.49
N SER A 400 10.94 -0.97 -4.54
CA SER A 400 10.57 0.41 -4.83
C SER A 400 11.67 1.21 -5.54
N GLN A 401 12.96 0.81 -5.39
CA GLN A 401 14.11 1.48 -6.00
C GLN A 401 14.42 0.96 -7.42
N PHE A 402 14.38 -0.37 -7.62
CA PHE A 402 14.94 -1.02 -8.81
C PHE A 402 13.90 -1.58 -9.79
N ILE A 403 12.62 -1.61 -9.43
CA ILE A 403 11.52 -1.87 -10.37
C ILE A 403 11.00 -0.55 -10.90
N GLY A 404 10.87 -0.43 -12.22
CA GLY A 404 10.25 0.72 -12.88
C GLY A 404 8.72 0.61 -12.88
N TYR A 405 8.04 1.62 -12.36
CA TYR A 405 6.58 1.69 -12.32
C TYR A 405 6.07 2.73 -13.30
N GLU A 406 5.38 2.26 -14.35
CA GLU A 406 4.89 3.11 -15.44
C GLU A 406 3.39 3.42 -15.32
N LYS A 407 2.65 2.68 -14.47
CA LYS A 407 1.21 2.76 -14.34
C LYS A 407 0.77 2.77 -12.87
N PRO A 408 -0.31 3.49 -12.53
CA PRO A 408 -0.91 3.41 -11.20
C PRO A 408 -1.42 2.00 -10.91
N ARG A 409 -1.52 1.65 -9.62
CA ARG A 409 -2.03 0.37 -9.10
C ARG A 409 -1.17 -0.87 -9.47
N THR A 410 0.06 -0.68 -9.92
CA THR A 410 1.02 -1.77 -10.16
C THR A 410 1.98 -2.01 -9.00
N TRP A 411 1.94 -1.18 -7.97
CA TRP A 411 2.73 -1.29 -6.75
C TRP A 411 1.82 -1.33 -5.52
N LEU A 412 1.85 -2.43 -4.78
CA LEU A 412 1.07 -2.69 -3.59
C LEU A 412 2.02 -2.95 -2.42
N ASN A 413 1.82 -2.25 -1.31
CA ASN A 413 2.66 -2.44 -0.13
C ASN A 413 1.96 -1.91 1.13
N SER A 414 2.45 -2.31 2.29
CA SER A 414 2.11 -1.75 3.59
C SER A 414 3.11 -0.65 3.92
N GLY A 415 2.80 0.58 3.50
CA GLY A 415 3.75 1.70 3.62
C GLY A 415 3.63 2.46 4.94
N GLY A 416 2.44 2.56 5.52
CA GLY A 416 2.17 3.30 6.74
C GLY A 416 2.35 2.47 8.00
N LEU A 417 1.76 1.30 8.09
CA LEU A 417 1.89 0.41 9.25
C LEU A 417 3.16 -0.43 9.20
N GLY A 418 3.60 -0.81 8.00
CA GLY A 418 4.80 -1.61 7.83
C GLY A 418 4.62 -3.08 8.21
N THR A 419 3.57 -3.72 7.73
CA THR A 419 3.16 -5.07 8.12
C THR A 419 3.97 -6.13 7.41
N MET A 420 4.84 -6.84 8.13
CA MET A 420 5.45 -8.07 7.64
C MET A 420 4.37 -9.15 7.41
N GLY A 421 4.52 -9.94 6.32
CA GLY A 421 3.53 -10.93 5.90
C GLY A 421 2.43 -10.38 4.99
N TYR A 422 2.53 -9.14 4.53
CA TYR A 422 1.57 -8.50 3.63
C TYR A 422 1.59 -9.10 2.22
N ALA A 423 2.78 -9.45 1.66
CA ALA A 423 2.95 -9.68 0.22
C ALA A 423 2.11 -10.82 -0.36
N VAL A 424 2.18 -12.02 0.22
CA VAL A 424 1.51 -13.22 -0.32
C VAL A 424 -0.01 -13.06 -0.37
N PRO A 425 -0.71 -12.73 0.73
CA PRO A 425 -2.16 -12.55 0.68
C PRO A 425 -2.58 -11.33 -0.15
N ALA A 426 -1.82 -10.23 -0.16
CA ALA A 426 -2.13 -9.08 -1.01
C ALA A 426 -1.99 -9.42 -2.50
N ALA A 427 -0.94 -10.15 -2.89
CA ALA A 427 -0.78 -10.67 -4.25
C ALA A 427 -1.94 -11.61 -4.65
N MET A 428 -2.39 -12.47 -3.73
CA MET A 428 -3.58 -13.31 -3.92
C MET A 428 -4.80 -12.45 -4.23
N GLY A 429 -5.08 -11.44 -3.41
CA GLY A 429 -6.21 -10.52 -3.61
C GLY A 429 -6.11 -9.73 -4.91
N ALA A 430 -4.92 -9.22 -5.24
CA ALA A 430 -4.65 -8.51 -6.50
C ALA A 430 -4.88 -9.41 -7.72
N LYS A 431 -4.40 -10.67 -7.69
CA LYS A 431 -4.60 -11.63 -8.79
C LYS A 431 -6.07 -11.99 -8.99
N VAL A 432 -6.84 -12.07 -7.90
CA VAL A 432 -8.29 -12.29 -7.97
C VAL A 432 -9.00 -11.09 -8.61
N GLY A 433 -8.58 -9.86 -8.27
CA GLY A 433 -9.15 -8.63 -8.83
C GLY A 433 -8.69 -8.30 -10.25
N ALA A 434 -7.52 -8.81 -10.66
CA ALA A 434 -6.92 -8.62 -11.99
C ALA A 434 -6.43 -9.96 -12.57
N PRO A 435 -7.39 -10.85 -12.96
CA PRO A 435 -7.07 -12.24 -13.30
C PRO A 435 -6.14 -12.40 -14.50
N ASP A 436 -6.15 -11.45 -15.45
CA ASP A 436 -5.33 -11.51 -16.65
C ASP A 436 -3.94 -10.90 -16.47
N THR A 437 -3.69 -10.24 -15.33
CA THR A 437 -2.43 -9.56 -15.04
C THR A 437 -1.46 -10.49 -14.31
N THR A 438 -0.18 -10.44 -14.67
CA THR A 438 0.87 -11.08 -13.88
C THR A 438 0.99 -10.40 -12.51
N VAL A 439 1.04 -11.18 -11.44
CA VAL A 439 1.20 -10.67 -10.08
C VAL A 439 2.37 -11.36 -9.40
N TRP A 440 3.33 -10.56 -8.92
CA TRP A 440 4.42 -10.98 -8.08
C TRP A 440 4.24 -10.54 -6.63
N ALA A 441 4.46 -11.46 -5.70
CA ALA A 441 4.77 -11.13 -4.31
C ALA A 441 6.30 -11.05 -4.17
N ILE A 442 6.83 -9.89 -3.81
CA ILE A 442 8.25 -9.70 -3.49
C ILE A 442 8.37 -9.74 -1.98
N ASP A 443 8.92 -10.80 -1.45
CA ASP A 443 8.94 -11.02 -0.01
C ASP A 443 10.35 -11.36 0.50
N GLY A 444 10.62 -11.08 1.76
CA GLY A 444 11.80 -11.57 2.45
C GLY A 444 11.49 -12.91 3.11
N ASP A 445 12.52 -13.68 3.40
CA ASP A 445 12.40 -14.97 4.10
C ASP A 445 11.68 -14.86 5.45
N GLY A 446 11.87 -13.76 6.19
CA GLY A 446 11.16 -13.50 7.43
C GLY A 446 9.69 -13.14 7.25
N CYS A 447 9.37 -12.28 6.27
CA CYS A 447 7.99 -11.90 5.96
C CYS A 447 7.19 -13.08 5.40
N PHE A 448 7.77 -13.82 4.47
CA PHE A 448 7.16 -14.98 3.82
C PHE A 448 6.68 -16.03 4.83
N GLN A 449 7.47 -16.27 5.89
CA GLN A 449 7.11 -17.24 6.92
C GLN A 449 5.87 -16.86 7.74
N MET A 450 5.42 -15.60 7.72
CA MET A 450 4.27 -15.17 8.50
C MET A 450 2.92 -15.50 7.85
N THR A 451 2.86 -15.62 6.51
CA THR A 451 1.59 -15.80 5.78
C THR A 451 1.67 -16.79 4.63
N ASN A 452 2.73 -17.60 4.55
CA ASN A 452 2.92 -18.57 3.47
C ASN A 452 1.81 -19.63 3.37
N GLN A 453 1.03 -19.86 4.44
CA GLN A 453 -0.11 -20.78 4.42
C GLN A 453 -1.17 -20.40 3.37
N GLU A 454 -1.23 -19.13 2.93
CA GLU A 454 -2.14 -18.71 1.86
C GLU A 454 -1.73 -19.24 0.47
N LEU A 455 -0.57 -19.82 0.33
CA LEU A 455 -0.19 -20.58 -0.87
C LEU A 455 -1.13 -21.76 -1.13
N VAL A 456 -1.57 -22.46 -0.07
CA VAL A 456 -2.59 -23.52 -0.18
C VAL A 456 -3.90 -22.94 -0.70
N THR A 457 -4.29 -21.76 -0.22
CA THR A 457 -5.48 -21.04 -0.72
C THR A 457 -5.34 -20.75 -2.21
N CYS A 458 -4.19 -20.23 -2.63
CA CYS A 458 -3.91 -19.93 -4.04
C CYS A 458 -3.93 -21.21 -4.91
N ALA A 459 -3.31 -22.29 -4.46
CA ALA A 459 -3.24 -23.55 -5.21
C ALA A 459 -4.63 -24.16 -5.41
N LEU A 460 -5.45 -24.23 -4.35
CA LEU A 460 -6.80 -24.80 -4.40
C LEU A 460 -7.81 -23.97 -5.20
N ASN A 461 -7.57 -22.66 -5.33
CA ASN A 461 -8.48 -21.75 -6.04
C ASN A 461 -7.97 -21.36 -7.44
N ASN A 462 -6.89 -21.98 -7.93
CA ASN A 462 -6.24 -21.65 -9.21
C ASN A 462 -5.91 -20.14 -9.33
N ILE A 463 -5.24 -19.62 -8.32
CA ILE A 463 -4.79 -18.22 -8.26
C ILE A 463 -3.26 -18.20 -8.51
N PRO A 464 -2.80 -18.08 -9.77
CA PRO A 464 -1.41 -18.27 -10.15
C PRO A 464 -0.56 -17.02 -9.87
N ILE A 465 -0.34 -16.74 -8.58
CA ILE A 465 0.64 -15.72 -8.18
C ILE A 465 2.07 -16.26 -8.32
N LYS A 466 3.02 -15.36 -8.46
CA LYS A 466 4.44 -15.65 -8.42
C LYS A 466 5.03 -15.03 -7.16
N VAL A 467 5.84 -15.79 -6.42
CA VAL A 467 6.45 -15.33 -5.17
C VAL A 467 7.96 -15.39 -5.30
N ALA A 468 8.62 -14.26 -5.10
CA ALA A 468 10.06 -14.17 -4.99
C ALA A 468 10.42 -14.02 -3.51
N VAL A 469 11.00 -15.08 -2.94
CA VAL A 469 11.57 -15.03 -1.59
C VAL A 469 13.02 -14.55 -1.71
N ILE A 470 13.26 -13.32 -1.29
CA ILE A 470 14.59 -12.72 -1.23
C ILE A 470 15.25 -13.18 0.06
N ASN A 471 15.87 -14.35 -0.01
CA ASN A 471 16.37 -15.11 1.13
C ASN A 471 17.80 -14.71 1.47
N ASN A 472 17.95 -13.80 2.43
CA ASN A 472 19.25 -13.38 2.98
C ASN A 472 19.52 -13.97 4.38
N GLU A 473 18.74 -14.94 4.83
CA GLU A 473 18.82 -15.62 6.13
C GLU A 473 18.62 -14.68 7.34
N SER A 474 17.97 -13.53 7.16
CA SER A 474 17.98 -12.53 8.20
C SER A 474 16.77 -11.60 8.15
N LEU A 475 16.39 -11.04 9.30
CA LEU A 475 15.59 -9.83 9.37
C LEU A 475 16.44 -8.63 8.91
N GLY A 476 16.68 -8.58 7.58
CA GLY A 476 17.75 -7.80 6.97
C GLY A 476 17.73 -6.30 7.27
N MET A 477 16.55 -5.65 7.35
CA MET A 477 16.47 -4.22 7.69
C MET A 477 16.90 -3.98 9.15
N VAL A 478 16.48 -4.82 10.08
CA VAL A 478 16.87 -4.72 11.49
C VAL A 478 18.37 -5.01 11.64
N ARG A 479 18.87 -6.03 10.93
CA ARG A 479 20.30 -6.34 10.89
C ARG A 479 21.12 -5.18 10.35
N GLN A 480 20.66 -4.50 9.28
CA GLN A 480 21.32 -3.30 8.75
C GLN A 480 21.45 -2.21 9.83
N TRP A 481 20.41 -1.97 10.61
CA TRP A 481 20.45 -0.99 11.71
C TRP A 481 21.37 -1.43 12.83
N GLN A 482 21.42 -2.72 13.17
CA GLN A 482 22.40 -3.24 14.14
C GLN A 482 23.82 -3.06 13.64
N THR A 483 24.06 -3.21 12.35
CA THR A 483 25.37 -2.94 11.73
C THR A 483 25.75 -1.46 11.88
N LEU A 484 24.85 -0.54 11.55
CA LEU A 484 25.13 0.88 11.45
C LEU A 484 25.10 1.62 12.78
N PHE A 485 24.20 1.22 13.71
CA PHE A 485 23.91 2.00 14.91
C PHE A 485 24.18 1.26 16.23
N TYR A 486 24.44 -0.06 16.20
CA TYR A 486 24.61 -0.87 17.38
C TYR A 486 25.91 -1.67 17.40
N ASN A 487 26.97 -1.15 16.75
CA ASN A 487 28.32 -1.74 16.73
C ASN A 487 28.32 -3.24 16.32
N GLN A 488 27.50 -3.60 15.34
CA GLN A 488 27.36 -4.97 14.83
C GLN A 488 26.94 -6.01 15.92
N ARG A 489 26.28 -5.54 16.96
CA ARG A 489 25.72 -6.44 17.98
C ARG A 489 24.42 -7.06 17.49
N TYR A 490 24.56 -8.12 16.70
CA TYR A 490 23.43 -8.84 16.11
C TYR A 490 22.67 -9.65 17.15
N SER A 491 21.49 -9.20 17.52
CA SER A 491 20.62 -9.87 18.48
C SER A 491 19.33 -10.31 17.80
N ASN A 492 19.11 -11.63 17.74
CA ASN A 492 17.87 -12.27 17.26
C ASN A 492 17.43 -11.83 15.86
N THR A 493 18.37 -11.62 14.94
CA THR A 493 18.08 -11.25 13.53
C THR A 493 18.44 -12.33 12.53
N ASP A 494 19.11 -13.41 12.96
CA ASP A 494 19.46 -14.55 12.13
C ASP A 494 18.31 -15.56 12.06
N LEU A 495 17.88 -15.89 10.84
CA LEU A 495 16.80 -16.84 10.57
C LEU A 495 17.29 -18.19 10.06
N HIS A 496 18.55 -18.28 9.59
CA HIS A 496 19.16 -19.48 9.01
C HIS A 496 18.32 -20.14 7.90
N SER A 497 17.54 -19.36 7.17
CA SER A 497 16.51 -19.82 6.25
C SER A 497 17.02 -20.39 4.91
N LYS A 498 18.34 -20.38 4.69
CA LYS A 498 18.97 -21.20 3.63
C LYS A 498 19.13 -22.66 4.05
N ARG A 499 19.02 -22.95 5.33
CA ARG A 499 19.11 -24.28 5.87
C ARG A 499 17.75 -24.87 6.21
N ILE A 500 16.90 -24.11 6.94
CA ILE A 500 15.54 -24.48 7.34
C ILE A 500 14.67 -23.22 7.55
N PRO A 501 13.42 -23.18 7.01
CA PRO A 501 12.84 -24.23 6.15
C PRO A 501 13.44 -24.26 4.74
N ASP A 502 13.28 -25.38 4.04
CA ASP A 502 13.50 -25.43 2.59
C ASP A 502 12.27 -24.87 1.88
N PHE A 503 12.34 -23.64 1.38
CA PHE A 503 11.20 -22.95 0.77
C PHE A 503 10.72 -23.59 -0.53
N LYS A 504 11.61 -24.26 -1.28
CA LYS A 504 11.22 -25.01 -2.47
C LYS A 504 10.33 -26.20 -2.09
N LEU A 505 10.77 -27.04 -1.15
CA LEU A 505 9.97 -28.17 -0.66
C LEU A 505 8.69 -27.73 0.04
N LEU A 506 8.74 -26.62 0.80
CA LEU A 506 7.57 -26.03 1.42
C LEU A 506 6.50 -25.65 0.38
N ALA A 507 6.90 -24.97 -0.69
CA ALA A 507 6.01 -24.61 -1.80
C ALA A 507 5.41 -25.85 -2.47
N GLU A 508 6.21 -26.85 -2.77
CA GLU A 508 5.77 -28.11 -3.38
C GLU A 508 4.75 -28.84 -2.48
N SER A 509 4.97 -28.86 -1.17
CA SER A 509 4.05 -29.46 -0.20
C SER A 509 2.69 -28.72 -0.12
N MET A 510 2.65 -27.46 -0.51
CA MET A 510 1.45 -26.62 -0.58
C MET A 510 0.76 -26.61 -1.95
N GLY A 511 1.21 -27.47 -2.90
CA GLY A 511 0.61 -27.55 -4.23
C GLY A 511 1.11 -26.50 -5.22
N CYS A 512 2.19 -25.79 -4.89
CA CYS A 512 2.83 -24.80 -5.75
C CYS A 512 4.00 -25.41 -6.53
N VAL A 513 4.52 -24.70 -7.52
CA VAL A 513 5.84 -25.03 -8.08
C VAL A 513 6.91 -24.34 -7.25
N GLY A 514 7.89 -25.13 -6.77
CA GLY A 514 9.05 -24.64 -6.05
C GLY A 514 10.28 -24.53 -6.96
N LEU A 515 10.89 -23.35 -7.04
CA LEU A 515 12.14 -23.11 -7.75
C LEU A 515 13.19 -22.57 -6.77
N ARG A 516 14.47 -22.71 -7.12
CA ARG A 516 15.57 -22.14 -6.34
C ARG A 516 16.62 -21.54 -7.28
N CYS A 517 17.19 -20.40 -6.89
CA CYS A 517 18.26 -19.72 -7.58
C CYS A 517 19.39 -19.40 -6.59
N GLU A 518 20.59 -19.91 -6.86
CA GLU A 518 21.79 -19.76 -6.00
C GLU A 518 22.96 -19.12 -6.74
N SER A 519 22.82 -18.85 -8.05
CA SER A 519 23.87 -18.31 -8.90
C SER A 519 23.39 -17.07 -9.65
N PRO A 520 24.21 -16.01 -9.76
CA PRO A 520 23.86 -14.84 -10.56
C PRO A 520 23.56 -15.17 -12.03
N GLY A 521 24.21 -16.19 -12.60
CA GLY A 521 24.00 -16.61 -13.99
C GLY A 521 22.67 -17.30 -14.25
N ASP A 522 21.99 -17.78 -13.21
CA ASP A 522 20.70 -18.47 -13.31
C ASP A 522 19.49 -17.56 -13.02
N VAL A 523 19.71 -16.32 -12.61
CA VAL A 523 18.61 -15.40 -12.18
C VAL A 523 17.57 -15.23 -13.29
N ASP A 524 17.98 -14.83 -14.48
CA ASP A 524 17.06 -14.58 -15.60
C ASP A 524 16.29 -15.83 -16.00
N LYS A 525 17.00 -16.94 -16.18
CA LYS A 525 16.41 -18.24 -16.54
C LYS A 525 15.38 -18.72 -15.49
N THR A 526 15.65 -18.49 -14.19
CA THR A 526 14.73 -18.87 -13.12
C THR A 526 13.48 -18.00 -13.12
N ILE A 527 13.63 -16.69 -13.37
CA ILE A 527 12.49 -15.76 -13.50
C ILE A 527 11.64 -16.14 -14.72
N GLU A 528 12.27 -16.41 -15.87
CA GLU A 528 11.57 -16.83 -17.09
C GLU A 528 10.82 -18.15 -16.88
N ALA A 529 11.41 -19.11 -16.18
CA ALA A 529 10.75 -20.36 -15.82
C ALA A 529 9.52 -20.12 -14.93
N ALA A 530 9.63 -19.22 -13.94
CA ALA A 530 8.48 -18.84 -13.11
C ALA A 530 7.40 -18.11 -13.92
N MET A 531 7.78 -17.25 -14.87
CA MET A 531 6.85 -16.52 -15.75
C MET A 531 6.07 -17.45 -16.68
N ALA A 532 6.67 -18.56 -17.10
CA ALA A 532 6.04 -19.54 -17.99
C ALA A 532 4.91 -20.34 -17.31
N ILE A 533 4.86 -20.39 -15.96
CA ILE A 533 3.87 -21.15 -15.21
C ILE A 533 2.70 -20.23 -14.85
N ASN A 534 1.50 -20.47 -15.44
CA ASN A 534 0.33 -19.62 -15.28
C ASN A 534 -0.94 -20.38 -14.84
N ASP A 535 -0.82 -21.65 -14.51
CA ASP A 535 -1.91 -22.52 -14.05
C ASP A 535 -1.96 -22.71 -12.53
N ARG A 536 -0.88 -22.36 -11.82
CA ARG A 536 -0.76 -22.52 -10.36
C ARG A 536 0.25 -21.53 -9.77
N PRO A 537 0.29 -21.34 -8.43
CA PRO A 537 1.29 -20.48 -7.82
C PRO A 537 2.70 -21.06 -7.94
N VAL A 538 3.67 -20.14 -8.03
CA VAL A 538 5.11 -20.45 -8.10
C VAL A 538 5.83 -19.72 -6.99
N VAL A 539 6.72 -20.39 -6.30
CA VAL A 539 7.63 -19.79 -5.31
C VAL A 539 9.06 -19.97 -5.78
N VAL A 540 9.81 -18.90 -5.83
CA VAL A 540 11.23 -18.91 -6.15
C VAL A 540 12.03 -18.50 -4.91
N ASP A 541 12.84 -19.41 -4.38
CA ASP A 541 13.80 -19.17 -3.32
C ASP A 541 15.09 -18.59 -3.93
N PHE A 542 15.26 -17.27 -3.87
CA PHE A 542 16.48 -16.60 -4.30
C PHE A 542 17.46 -16.49 -3.14
N ASN A 543 18.49 -17.33 -3.10
CA ASN A 543 19.55 -17.29 -2.10
C ASN A 543 20.48 -16.12 -2.39
N VAL A 544 20.26 -14.99 -1.71
CA VAL A 544 20.98 -13.75 -1.96
C VAL A 544 22.08 -13.49 -0.93
N HIS A 545 22.93 -12.52 -1.24
CA HIS A 545 23.99 -12.07 -0.35
C HIS A 545 23.41 -11.53 0.97
N ARG A 546 23.93 -12.04 2.09
CA ARG A 546 23.38 -11.81 3.44
C ARG A 546 23.51 -10.38 3.92
N ASP A 547 24.64 -9.76 3.66
CA ASP A 547 25.00 -8.46 4.23
C ASP A 547 24.74 -7.28 3.26
N ALA A 548 23.94 -7.52 2.21
CA ALA A 548 23.48 -6.46 1.32
C ALA A 548 22.69 -5.39 2.09
N MET A 549 22.96 -4.12 1.83
CA MET A 549 22.32 -2.99 2.48
C MET A 549 21.48 -2.17 1.50
N VAL A 550 20.48 -1.47 2.03
CA VAL A 550 19.67 -0.52 1.27
C VAL A 550 20.33 0.86 1.33
N TRP A 551 20.71 1.38 0.18
CA TRP A 551 21.29 2.70 -0.01
C TRP A 551 20.58 3.43 -1.17
N PRO A 552 20.54 4.77 -1.20
CA PRO A 552 20.96 5.73 -0.16
C PRO A 552 20.16 5.61 1.14
N MET A 553 20.58 6.34 2.19
CA MET A 553 19.87 6.35 3.47
C MET A 553 19.91 7.72 4.15
N VAL A 554 18.76 8.18 4.61
CA VAL A 554 18.60 9.23 5.64
C VAL A 554 18.26 8.51 6.94
N ALA A 555 19.13 8.58 7.93
CA ALA A 555 18.89 7.91 9.21
C ALA A 555 17.67 8.51 9.93
N ALA A 556 16.91 7.68 10.66
CA ALA A 556 15.71 8.15 11.37
C ALA A 556 16.05 9.31 12.33
N GLY A 557 15.28 10.39 12.25
CA GLY A 557 15.47 11.58 13.10
C GLY A 557 16.60 12.53 12.68
N THR A 558 17.32 12.23 11.58
CA THR A 558 18.33 13.15 11.00
C THR A 558 17.73 14.03 9.91
N SER A 559 18.47 15.06 9.49
CA SER A 559 18.06 15.93 8.37
C SER A 559 18.18 15.20 7.03
N ASN A 560 17.36 15.59 6.06
CA ASN A 560 17.53 15.18 4.67
C ASN A 560 18.86 15.69 4.05
N ASP A 561 19.46 16.72 4.63
CA ASP A 561 20.82 17.18 4.26
C ASP A 561 21.91 16.16 4.65
N ASP A 562 21.61 15.25 5.60
CA ASP A 562 22.56 14.23 6.08
C ASP A 562 22.41 12.89 5.31
N ILE A 563 21.94 12.94 4.06
CA ILE A 563 21.76 11.73 3.26
C ILE A 563 23.09 11.02 3.02
N THR A 564 23.12 9.73 3.33
CA THR A 564 24.29 8.88 3.10
C THR A 564 24.18 8.21 1.74
N VAL A 565 25.24 8.33 0.95
CA VAL A 565 25.38 7.67 -0.34
C VAL A 565 26.42 6.58 -0.24
N ALA A 566 26.00 5.32 -0.44
CA ALA A 566 26.91 4.19 -0.57
C ALA A 566 26.33 3.20 -1.57
N ARG A 567 27.19 2.38 -2.18
CA ARG A 567 26.76 1.29 -3.07
C ARG A 567 27.25 -0.05 -2.58
N SER A 568 28.42 -0.06 -1.92
CA SER A 568 29.00 -1.25 -1.33
C SER A 568 28.51 -1.46 0.11
N MET A 569 28.85 -2.61 0.66
CA MET A 569 28.53 -2.97 2.04
C MET A 569 29.30 -2.12 3.08
N ALA A 570 30.45 -1.55 2.70
CA ALA A 570 31.16 -0.55 3.49
C ALA A 570 30.73 0.85 3.01
N PRO A 571 30.12 1.67 3.84
CA PRO A 571 29.70 3.01 3.45
C PRO A 571 30.92 3.86 3.10
N VAL A 572 30.93 4.37 1.88
CA VAL A 572 31.84 5.45 1.49
C VAL A 572 31.03 6.74 1.58
N TRP A 573 31.42 7.60 2.51
CA TRP A 573 30.71 8.85 2.79
C TRP A 573 31.22 9.94 1.87
N ASP A 574 30.34 10.58 1.18
CA ASP A 574 30.60 11.79 0.41
C ASP A 574 29.51 12.83 0.68
N SER A 575 29.21 13.05 1.97
CA SER A 575 28.18 14.00 2.40
C SER A 575 28.60 15.46 2.29
N GLN A 576 29.87 15.74 2.06
CA GLN A 576 30.42 17.12 2.03
C GLN A 576 30.25 17.83 0.68
N GLU A 577 29.78 17.15 -0.35
CA GLU A 577 29.64 17.71 -1.70
C GLU A 577 28.16 17.94 -2.15
N LEU A 578 27.17 17.80 -1.24
CA LEU A 578 25.75 18.08 -1.54
C LEU A 578 25.40 19.57 -1.30
#